data_66a6b7ab0a8ae921d67784ae70289760
#
_entry.id   66a6b7ab0a8ae921d67784ae70289760
#
_cell.length_a   1.000
_cell.length_b   1.000
_cell.length_c   1.000
_cell.angle_alpha   90.00
_cell.angle_beta   90.00
_cell.angle_gamma   90.00
#
_symmetry.space_group_name_H-M   'P 1'
#
loop_
_entity.id
_entity.type
_entity.pdbx_description
1 polymer ?
#
loop_
_entity_poly.entity_id
_entity_poly.type
_entity_poly.pdbx_seq_one_letter_code
_entity_poly.pdbx_strand_id
1 'polypeptide(L)'
;IIFGSIPVAFPGMPVPMKLGIAGGPLIIAILIGRYGYKVHLVTYTTTSANMMLREIGLVLFLASVGIKAGAGFLETVIQGDGLKYVYTGFLITIIPILIIGTIARLRFKFNYFTIMGMLAGTYTDPPALAYANQSCSTEAPAIGYSTVYPLSMFLRIFTAQVIILLCCGA
;
A
#
# COMPACT_ATOMS: atom_id res chain seq x y z
N ILE A 1 4.55 6.40 14.46
CA ILE A 1 5.22 5.15 14.91
C ILE A 1 4.60 4.67 16.22
N ILE A 2 4.56 5.49 17.31
CA ILE A 2 4.04 5.11 18.62
C ILE A 2 2.64 4.50 18.52
N PHE A 3 1.70 5.15 17.83
CA PHE A 3 0.32 4.64 17.66
C PHE A 3 0.25 3.32 16.86
N GLY A 4 1.16 3.11 15.91
CA GLY A 4 1.22 1.85 15.15
C GLY A 4 1.78 0.67 15.95
N SER A 5 2.50 0.95 17.04
CA SER A 5 3.08 -0.05 17.92
C SER A 5 2.14 -0.45 19.07
N ILE A 6 1.02 0.26 19.27
CA ILE A 6 0.05 -0.05 20.33
C ILE A 6 -0.64 -1.37 19.97
N PRO A 7 -0.50 -2.41 20.84
CA PRO A 7 -1.20 -3.66 20.63
C PRO A 7 -2.69 -3.47 20.93
N VAL A 8 -3.55 -3.74 19.94
CA VAL A 8 -4.99 -3.77 20.11
C VAL A 8 -5.40 -5.22 20.35
N ALA A 9 -5.77 -5.54 21.58
CA ALA A 9 -6.26 -6.87 21.94
C ALA A 9 -7.74 -6.96 21.61
N PHE A 10 -8.12 -7.92 20.75
CA PHE A 10 -9.51 -8.28 20.53
C PHE A 10 -9.84 -9.53 21.34
N PRO A 11 -11.00 -9.58 22.02
CA PRO A 11 -11.44 -10.78 22.74
C PRO A 11 -11.56 -11.93 21.76
N GLY A 12 -10.83 -13.03 22.04
CA GLY A 12 -10.81 -14.23 21.20
C GLY A 12 -9.59 -14.38 20.29
N MET A 13 -8.64 -13.43 20.28
CA MET A 13 -7.39 -13.55 19.52
C MET A 13 -6.21 -13.84 20.46
N PRO A 14 -5.42 -14.89 20.19
CA PRO A 14 -4.26 -15.25 21.03
C PRO A 14 -3.08 -14.27 20.89
N VAL A 15 -3.05 -13.46 19.83
CA VAL A 15 -1.97 -12.47 19.57
C VAL A 15 -2.58 -11.09 19.37
N PRO A 16 -2.10 -10.05 20.08
CA PRO A 16 -2.59 -8.69 19.91
C PRO A 16 -2.24 -8.15 18.53
N MET A 17 -3.24 -7.59 17.83
CA MET A 17 -3.06 -6.97 16.53
C MET A 17 -2.30 -5.64 16.66
N LYS A 18 -1.30 -5.43 15.81
CA LYS A 18 -0.56 -4.17 15.70
C LYS A 18 -0.74 -3.60 14.31
N LEU A 19 -1.07 -2.31 14.22
CA LEU A 19 -1.17 -1.61 12.92
C LEU A 19 0.18 -1.51 12.18
N GLY A 20 1.27 -1.77 12.91
CA GLY A 20 2.62 -1.73 12.38
C GLY A 20 3.16 -0.33 12.13
N ILE A 21 4.42 -0.30 11.68
CA ILE A 21 5.17 0.95 11.46
C ILE A 21 4.59 1.76 10.28
N ALA A 22 3.95 1.10 9.32
CA ALA A 22 3.39 1.75 8.14
C ALA A 22 1.92 2.18 8.35
N GLY A 23 1.08 1.34 8.96
CA GLY A 23 -0.36 1.61 9.14
C GLY A 23 -0.64 2.70 10.17
N GLY A 24 0.11 2.73 11.27
CA GLY A 24 -0.06 3.72 12.32
C GLY A 24 0.08 5.17 11.84
N PRO A 25 1.21 5.56 11.23
CA PRO A 25 1.41 6.91 10.68
C PRO A 25 0.38 7.30 9.63
N LEU A 26 -0.05 6.35 8.79
CA LEU A 26 -1.05 6.59 7.75
C LEU A 26 -2.40 7.02 8.36
N ILE A 27 -2.90 6.27 9.34
CA ILE A 27 -4.17 6.58 10.00
C ILE A 27 -4.09 7.94 10.71
N ILE A 28 -3.00 8.20 11.43
CA ILE A 28 -2.78 9.48 12.11
C ILE A 28 -2.70 10.64 11.11
N ALA A 29 -2.02 10.47 9.98
CA ALA A 29 -1.95 11.48 8.94
C ALA A 29 -3.34 11.82 8.37
N ILE A 30 -4.18 10.81 8.12
CA ILE A 30 -5.56 11.00 7.66
C ILE A 30 -6.39 11.73 8.73
N LEU A 31 -6.27 11.35 9.99
CA LEU A 31 -6.99 11.99 11.08
C LEU A 31 -6.56 13.45 11.28
N ILE A 32 -5.27 13.73 11.23
CA ILE A 32 -4.75 15.10 11.33
C ILE A 32 -5.17 15.92 10.10
N GLY A 33 -5.12 15.34 8.89
CA GLY A 33 -5.58 16.01 7.66
C GLY A 33 -7.07 16.37 7.72
N ARG A 34 -7.90 15.51 8.34
CA ARG A 34 -9.35 15.74 8.45
C ARG A 34 -9.74 16.64 9.63
N TYR A 35 -9.10 16.48 10.77
CA TYR A 35 -9.50 17.15 12.03
C TYR A 35 -8.50 18.20 12.50
N GLY A 36 -7.33 18.30 11.89
CA GLY A 36 -6.24 19.19 12.31
C GLY A 36 -6.65 20.66 12.38
N TYR A 37 -7.53 21.10 11.49
CA TYR A 37 -8.06 22.47 11.50
C TYR A 37 -8.83 22.80 12.78
N LYS A 38 -9.46 21.81 13.44
CA LYS A 38 -10.18 22.01 14.71
C LYS A 38 -9.25 22.24 15.90
N VAL A 39 -8.00 21.80 15.79
CA VAL A 39 -6.97 21.89 16.84
C VAL A 39 -5.92 22.94 16.46
N HIS A 40 -6.22 23.83 15.52
CA HIS A 40 -5.32 24.86 14.99
C HIS A 40 -4.01 24.32 14.40
N LEU A 41 -3.96 23.04 14.02
CA LEU A 41 -2.86 22.45 13.28
C LEU A 41 -3.07 22.70 11.79
N VAL A 42 -2.63 23.85 11.33
CA VAL A 42 -2.70 24.20 9.92
C VAL A 42 -1.30 24.09 9.31
N THR A 43 -1.13 23.19 8.36
CA THR A 43 0.14 23.05 7.64
C THR A 43 0.13 23.95 6.41
N TYR A 44 0.94 25.00 6.45
CA TYR A 44 1.18 25.87 5.29
C TYR A 44 2.39 25.36 4.50
N THR A 45 2.16 24.37 3.66
CA THR A 45 3.17 23.91 2.70
C THR A 45 2.66 24.16 1.27
N THR A 46 3.55 24.62 0.41
CA THR A 46 3.22 24.74 -1.02
C THR A 46 3.06 23.37 -1.65
N THR A 47 2.22 23.25 -2.68
CA THR A 47 2.02 22.00 -3.42
C THR A 47 3.35 21.42 -3.93
N SER A 48 4.24 22.27 -4.42
CA SER A 48 5.57 21.86 -4.87
C SER A 48 6.43 21.27 -3.75
N ALA A 49 6.42 21.87 -2.55
CA ALA A 49 7.12 21.32 -1.40
C ALA A 49 6.56 19.96 -0.95
N ASN A 50 5.24 19.79 -0.97
CA ASN A 50 4.60 18.51 -0.66
C ASN A 50 4.98 17.43 -1.68
N MET A 51 5.02 17.75 -2.97
CA MET A 51 5.44 16.81 -4.00
C MET A 51 6.90 16.40 -3.83
N MET A 52 7.80 17.36 -3.57
CA MET A 52 9.21 17.09 -3.33
C MET A 52 9.41 16.18 -2.09
N LEU A 53 8.76 16.50 -0.97
CA LEU A 53 8.83 15.66 0.24
C LEU A 53 8.30 14.25 0.01
N ARG A 54 7.24 14.12 -0.77
CA ARG A 54 6.68 12.83 -1.17
C ARG A 54 7.69 12.02 -1.98
N GLU A 55 8.33 12.62 -2.99
CA GLU A 55 9.33 11.93 -3.81
C GLU A 55 10.55 11.50 -3.00
N ILE A 56 11.08 12.38 -2.14
CA ILE A 56 12.17 12.02 -1.23
C ILE A 56 11.76 10.85 -0.33
N GLY A 57 10.57 10.91 0.27
CA GLY A 57 10.05 9.84 1.11
C GLY A 57 9.92 8.52 0.37
N LEU A 58 9.44 8.53 -0.88
CA LEU A 58 9.34 7.35 -1.74
C LEU A 58 10.70 6.75 -2.06
N VAL A 59 11.67 7.57 -2.47
CA VAL A 59 13.02 7.10 -2.80
C VAL A 59 13.69 6.46 -1.59
N LEU A 60 13.63 7.09 -0.42
CA LEU A 60 14.20 6.56 0.82
C LEU A 60 13.51 5.25 1.26
N PHE A 61 12.19 5.18 1.14
CA PHE A 61 11.44 3.97 1.44
C PHE A 61 11.83 2.82 0.51
N LEU A 62 11.81 3.04 -0.80
CA LEU A 62 12.17 2.02 -1.79
C LEU A 62 13.62 1.58 -1.67
N ALA A 63 14.55 2.50 -1.41
CA ALA A 63 15.95 2.18 -1.19
C ALA A 63 16.13 1.28 0.04
N SER A 64 15.49 1.63 1.17
CA SER A 64 15.60 0.83 2.40
C SER A 64 15.00 -0.55 2.26
N VAL A 65 13.85 -0.67 1.60
CA VAL A 65 13.20 -1.97 1.31
C VAL A 65 14.05 -2.78 0.34
N GLY A 66 14.58 -2.16 -0.72
CA GLY A 66 15.44 -2.82 -1.71
C GLY A 66 16.72 -3.37 -1.11
N ILE A 67 17.40 -2.60 -0.27
CA ILE A 67 18.62 -3.06 0.43
C ILE A 67 18.29 -4.25 1.34
N LYS A 68 17.21 -4.15 2.11
CA LYS A 68 16.80 -5.21 3.04
C LYS A 68 16.40 -6.49 2.30
N ALA A 69 15.64 -6.37 1.21
CA ALA A 69 15.20 -7.51 0.41
C ALA A 69 16.34 -8.12 -0.39
N GLY A 70 17.29 -7.32 -0.89
CA GLY A 70 18.41 -7.76 -1.71
C GLY A 70 19.40 -8.67 -1.00
N ALA A 71 19.57 -8.51 0.31
CA ALA A 71 20.56 -9.26 1.10
C ALA A 71 20.37 -10.78 1.06
N GLY A 72 19.14 -11.29 0.96
CA GLY A 72 18.84 -12.74 0.89
C GLY A 72 18.28 -13.20 -0.47
N PHE A 73 18.08 -12.28 -1.42
CA PHE A 73 17.38 -12.56 -2.67
C PHE A 73 18.09 -13.61 -3.53
N LEU A 74 19.38 -13.42 -3.78
CA LEU A 74 20.18 -14.34 -4.61
C LEU A 74 20.25 -15.73 -4.01
N GLU A 75 20.45 -15.83 -2.70
CA GLU A 75 20.52 -17.12 -2.00
C GLU A 75 19.18 -17.86 -2.10
N THR A 76 18.08 -17.17 -1.86
CA THR A 76 16.73 -17.75 -1.94
C THR A 76 16.38 -18.21 -3.38
N VAL A 77 16.78 -17.44 -4.39
CA VAL A 77 16.46 -17.75 -5.80
C VAL A 77 17.34 -18.89 -6.34
N ILE A 78 18.63 -18.93 -5.96
CA ILE A 78 19.58 -19.89 -6.52
C ILE A 78 19.58 -21.23 -5.76
N GLN A 79 19.50 -21.18 -4.42
CA GLN A 79 19.65 -22.37 -3.57
C GLN A 79 18.32 -23.00 -3.15
N GLY A 80 17.18 -22.32 -3.37
CA GLY A 80 15.86 -22.80 -2.97
C GLY A 80 14.88 -22.98 -4.13
N ASP A 81 13.60 -23.11 -3.78
CA ASP A 81 12.47 -23.14 -4.72
C ASP A 81 12.15 -21.75 -5.33
N GLY A 82 13.16 -20.90 -5.51
CA GLY A 82 13.01 -19.50 -5.93
C GLY A 82 12.20 -19.33 -7.22
N LEU A 83 12.38 -20.23 -8.20
CA LEU A 83 11.58 -20.22 -9.42
C LEU A 83 10.09 -20.44 -9.15
N LYS A 84 9.75 -21.30 -8.19
CA LYS A 84 8.34 -21.52 -7.78
C LYS A 84 7.77 -20.27 -7.15
N TYR A 85 8.54 -19.60 -6.28
CA TYR A 85 8.11 -18.34 -5.66
C TYR A 85 7.91 -17.22 -6.67
N VAL A 86 8.81 -17.09 -7.64
CA VAL A 86 8.69 -16.11 -8.73
C VAL A 86 7.43 -16.39 -9.57
N TYR A 87 7.22 -17.64 -9.97
CA TYR A 87 6.05 -18.02 -10.76
C TYR A 87 4.74 -17.81 -9.98
N THR A 88 4.70 -18.23 -8.73
CA THR A 88 3.51 -18.07 -7.89
C THR A 88 3.24 -16.58 -7.61
N GLY A 89 4.27 -15.79 -7.34
CA GLY A 89 4.16 -14.35 -7.15
C GLY A 89 3.63 -13.63 -8.40
N PHE A 90 4.11 -14.03 -9.59
CA PHE A 90 3.63 -13.54 -10.86
C PHE A 90 2.12 -13.82 -11.05
N LEU A 91 1.67 -15.05 -10.79
CA LEU A 91 0.26 -15.41 -10.90
C LEU A 91 -0.61 -14.64 -9.91
N ILE A 92 -0.19 -14.57 -8.63
CA ILE A 92 -0.92 -13.84 -7.58
C ILE A 92 -1.05 -12.36 -7.92
N THR A 93 -0.08 -11.78 -8.61
CA THR A 93 -0.11 -10.37 -9.00
C THR A 93 -0.96 -10.15 -10.23
N ILE A 94 -0.76 -10.92 -11.30
CA ILE A 94 -1.38 -10.65 -12.60
C ILE A 94 -2.85 -11.05 -12.64
N ILE A 95 -3.22 -12.18 -12.06
CA ILE A 95 -4.60 -12.67 -12.14
C ILE A 95 -5.60 -11.66 -11.57
N PRO A 96 -5.42 -11.12 -10.37
CA PRO A 96 -6.33 -10.11 -9.84
C PRO A 96 -6.35 -8.80 -10.67
N ILE A 97 -5.20 -8.35 -11.19
CA ILE A 97 -5.13 -7.17 -12.04
C ILE A 97 -6.01 -7.33 -13.28
N LEU A 98 -5.88 -8.45 -13.97
CA LEU A 98 -6.65 -8.72 -15.18
C LEU A 98 -8.14 -8.83 -14.88
N ILE A 99 -8.52 -9.59 -13.86
CA ILE A 99 -9.92 -9.80 -13.48
C ILE A 99 -10.56 -8.49 -13.04
N ILE A 100 -9.98 -7.81 -12.06
CA ILE A 100 -10.53 -6.58 -11.47
C ILE A 100 -10.51 -5.43 -12.48
N GLY A 101 -9.39 -5.26 -13.21
CA GLY A 101 -9.26 -4.25 -14.24
C GLY A 101 -10.30 -4.42 -15.36
N THR A 102 -10.53 -5.66 -15.80
CA THR A 102 -11.54 -5.98 -16.82
C THR A 102 -12.96 -5.71 -16.31
N ILE A 103 -13.28 -6.15 -15.11
CA ILE A 103 -14.59 -5.89 -14.49
C ILE A 103 -14.81 -4.40 -14.29
N ALA A 104 -13.82 -3.66 -13.78
CA ALA A 104 -13.89 -2.22 -13.59
C ALA A 104 -14.14 -1.49 -14.92
N ARG A 105 -13.52 -1.95 -16.00
CA ARG A 105 -13.71 -1.34 -17.33
C ARG A 105 -15.02 -1.71 -17.97
N LEU A 106 -15.38 -2.99 -18.01
CA LEU A 106 -16.55 -3.49 -18.75
C LEU A 106 -17.85 -3.27 -17.97
N ARG A 107 -17.85 -3.54 -16.66
CA ARG A 107 -19.08 -3.51 -15.85
C ARG A 107 -19.36 -2.12 -15.28
N PHE A 108 -18.31 -1.46 -14.74
CA PHE A 108 -18.45 -0.15 -14.10
C PHE A 108 -18.11 1.02 -15.02
N LYS A 109 -17.55 0.75 -16.22
CA LYS A 109 -17.21 1.76 -17.23
C LYS A 109 -16.28 2.87 -16.70
N PHE A 110 -15.45 2.56 -15.72
CA PHE A 110 -14.48 3.54 -15.21
C PHE A 110 -13.49 3.96 -16.30
N ASN A 111 -13.01 5.20 -16.20
CA ASN A 111 -11.95 5.72 -17.05
C ASN A 111 -10.67 4.88 -16.84
N TYR A 112 -9.95 4.61 -17.93
CA TYR A 112 -8.71 3.85 -17.92
C TYR A 112 -7.69 4.40 -16.91
N PHE A 113 -7.49 5.71 -16.88
CA PHE A 113 -6.56 6.35 -15.96
C PHE A 113 -6.98 6.24 -14.48
N THR A 114 -8.28 6.28 -14.21
CA THR A 114 -8.81 6.01 -12.87
C THR A 114 -8.53 4.56 -12.46
N ILE A 115 -8.71 3.60 -13.36
CA ILE A 115 -8.42 2.18 -13.11
C ILE A 115 -6.92 1.98 -12.83
N MET A 116 -6.03 2.62 -13.60
CA MET A 116 -4.59 2.59 -13.32
C MET A 116 -4.26 3.06 -11.91
N GLY A 117 -4.85 4.18 -11.49
CA GLY A 117 -4.68 4.69 -10.13
C GLY A 117 -5.25 3.76 -9.06
N MET A 118 -6.45 3.21 -9.27
CA MET A 118 -7.07 2.26 -8.35
C MET A 118 -6.23 0.97 -8.22
N LEU A 119 -5.72 0.44 -9.31
CA LEU A 119 -4.84 -0.75 -9.29
C LEU A 119 -3.53 -0.45 -8.57
N ALA A 120 -2.87 0.66 -8.87
CA ALA A 120 -1.67 1.10 -8.16
C ALA A 120 -1.94 1.28 -6.65
N GLY A 121 -3.11 1.82 -6.27
CA GLY A 121 -3.54 1.96 -4.87
C GLY A 121 -3.82 0.61 -4.21
N THR A 122 -4.45 -0.32 -4.91
CA THR A 122 -4.71 -1.68 -4.41
C THR A 122 -3.40 -2.44 -4.16
N TYR A 123 -2.42 -2.29 -5.02
CA TYR A 123 -1.10 -2.92 -4.85
C TYR A 123 -0.17 -2.13 -3.93
N THR A 124 -0.61 -0.96 -3.45
CA THR A 124 0.21 -0.06 -2.62
C THR A 124 1.53 0.29 -3.30
N ASP A 125 1.46 0.55 -4.61
CA ASP A 125 2.59 0.77 -5.50
C ASP A 125 2.68 2.25 -5.94
N PRO A 126 3.45 3.08 -5.22
CA PRO A 126 3.64 4.48 -5.58
C PRO A 126 4.38 4.72 -6.90
N PRO A 127 5.37 3.89 -7.31
CA PRO A 127 5.98 3.97 -8.64
C PRO A 127 4.97 3.80 -9.77
N ALA A 128 4.03 2.86 -9.66
CA ALA A 128 2.97 2.67 -10.65
C ALA A 128 2.06 3.91 -10.73
N LEU A 129 1.77 4.56 -9.60
CA LEU A 129 1.04 5.83 -9.59
C LEU A 129 1.83 6.94 -10.29
N ALA A 130 3.13 7.04 -10.04
CA ALA A 130 3.98 8.04 -10.69
C ALA A 130 3.95 7.87 -12.22
N TYR A 131 4.07 6.63 -12.71
CA TYR A 131 3.93 6.32 -14.13
C TYR A 131 2.54 6.69 -14.69
N ALA A 132 1.48 6.35 -13.96
CA ALA A 132 0.11 6.68 -14.36
C ALA A 132 -0.12 8.20 -14.48
N ASN A 133 0.43 8.98 -13.54
CA ASN A 133 0.34 10.45 -13.57
C ASN A 133 1.15 11.07 -14.72
N GLN A 134 2.29 10.46 -15.08
CA GLN A 134 3.09 10.90 -16.25
C GLN A 134 2.39 10.58 -17.58
N SER A 135 1.62 9.51 -17.62
CA SER A 135 0.90 9.06 -18.82
C SER A 135 -0.39 9.86 -19.09
N CYS A 136 -0.79 10.74 -18.19
CA CYS A 136 -2.08 11.41 -18.24
C CYS A 136 -1.96 12.85 -17.71
N SER A 137 -2.66 13.79 -18.37
CA SER A 137 -2.70 15.19 -17.98
C SER A 137 -3.76 15.52 -16.93
N THR A 138 -4.45 14.50 -16.38
CA THR A 138 -5.53 14.66 -15.40
C THR A 138 -5.15 14.06 -14.06
N GLU A 139 -5.80 14.50 -12.99
CA GLU A 139 -5.61 13.95 -11.63
C GLU A 139 -6.35 12.62 -11.40
N ALA A 140 -6.96 12.05 -12.43
CA ALA A 140 -7.74 10.82 -12.31
C ALA A 140 -6.98 9.64 -11.68
N PRO A 141 -5.69 9.38 -12.00
CA PRO A 141 -4.94 8.32 -11.33
C PRO A 141 -4.71 8.61 -9.85
N ALA A 142 -4.38 9.84 -9.49
CA ALA A 142 -4.13 10.23 -8.10
C ALA A 142 -5.40 10.11 -7.24
N ILE A 143 -6.55 10.48 -7.78
CA ILE A 143 -7.86 10.34 -7.12
C ILE A 143 -8.19 8.85 -6.93
N GLY A 144 -8.05 8.03 -7.99
CA GLY A 144 -8.26 6.59 -7.91
C GLY A 144 -7.38 5.92 -6.86
N TYR A 145 -6.10 6.26 -6.85
CA TYR A 145 -5.13 5.77 -5.88
C TYR A 145 -5.51 6.13 -4.44
N SER A 146 -5.73 7.41 -4.17
CA SER A 146 -6.01 7.91 -2.82
C SER A 146 -7.30 7.35 -2.22
N THR A 147 -8.27 7.00 -3.07
CA THR A 147 -9.54 6.39 -2.65
C THR A 147 -9.35 4.95 -2.16
N VAL A 148 -8.50 4.17 -2.83
CA VAL A 148 -8.37 2.74 -2.58
C VAL A 148 -7.22 2.40 -1.62
N TYR A 149 -6.14 3.17 -1.67
CA TYR A 149 -4.90 2.90 -0.92
C TYR A 149 -5.09 2.71 0.60
N PRO A 150 -5.81 3.58 1.34
CA PRO A 150 -5.96 3.42 2.78
C PRO A 150 -6.68 2.11 3.15
N LEU A 151 -7.73 1.78 2.40
CA LEU A 151 -8.51 0.57 2.61
C LEU A 151 -7.68 -0.68 2.30
N SER A 152 -6.95 -0.67 1.18
CA SER A 152 -6.08 -1.78 0.78
C SER A 152 -4.98 -2.04 1.79
N MET A 153 -4.37 -0.99 2.32
CA MET A 153 -3.33 -1.10 3.34
C MET A 153 -3.87 -1.72 4.63
N PHE A 154 -5.04 -1.27 5.08
CA PHE A 154 -5.71 -1.83 6.25
C PHE A 154 -6.06 -3.30 6.04
N LEU A 155 -6.71 -3.65 4.91
CA LEU A 155 -7.10 -5.01 4.61
C LEU A 155 -5.91 -5.96 4.50
N ARG A 156 -4.80 -5.54 3.91
CA ARG A 156 -3.58 -6.36 3.83
C ARG A 156 -3.02 -6.70 5.20
N ILE A 157 -2.92 -5.71 6.10
CA ILE A 157 -2.43 -5.93 7.46
C ILE A 157 -3.36 -6.90 8.19
N PHE A 158 -4.67 -6.66 8.09
CA PHE A 158 -5.68 -7.49 8.73
C PHE A 158 -5.66 -8.93 8.20
N THR A 159 -5.68 -9.10 6.88
CA THR A 159 -5.67 -10.43 6.25
C THR A 159 -4.40 -11.21 6.57
N ALA A 160 -3.23 -10.56 6.55
CA ALA A 160 -1.98 -11.21 6.92
C ALA A 160 -2.01 -11.75 8.36
N GLN A 161 -2.55 -10.98 9.30
CA GLN A 161 -2.68 -11.40 10.69
C GLN A 161 -3.66 -12.56 10.85
N VAL A 162 -4.82 -12.51 10.15
CA VAL A 162 -5.80 -13.60 10.16
C VAL A 162 -5.19 -14.89 9.61
N ILE A 163 -4.44 -14.83 8.51
CA ILE A 163 -3.76 -16.00 7.93
C ILE A 163 -2.74 -16.58 8.92
N ILE A 164 -1.93 -15.74 9.55
CA ILE A 164 -0.96 -16.20 10.56
C ILE A 164 -1.67 -16.89 11.71
N LEU A 165 -2.79 -16.35 12.20
CA LEU A 165 -3.58 -16.97 13.27
C LEU A 165 -4.17 -18.31 12.86
N LEU A 166 -4.68 -18.44 11.65
CA LEU A 166 -5.26 -19.68 11.14
C LEU A 166 -4.20 -20.75 10.83
N CYS A 167 -3.02 -20.34 10.34
CA CYS A 167 -1.98 -21.27 9.93
C CYS A 167 -0.97 -21.61 11.04
N CYS A 168 -0.74 -20.71 11.99
CA CYS A 168 0.26 -20.86 13.05
C CYS A 168 -0.36 -20.91 14.46
N GLY A 169 -1.67 -20.73 14.61
CA GLY A 169 -2.39 -20.74 15.89
C GLY A 169 -3.12 -22.05 16.21
N ALA A 170 -2.86 -23.10 15.42
CA ALA A 170 -3.37 -24.45 15.65
C ALA A 170 -2.33 -25.32 16.39
#